data_30fe6f80e360cb1b022712db553d0397
#
_entry.id   30fe6f80e360cb1b022712db553d0397
#
_cell.length_a   1.000
_cell.length_b   1.000
_cell.length_c   1.000
_cell.angle_alpha   90.00
_cell.angle_beta   90.00
_cell.angle_gamma   90.00
#
_symmetry.space_group_name_H-M   'P 1'
#
loop_
_entity.id
_entity.type
_entity.pdbx_description
1 polymer ?
#
loop_
_entity_poly.entity_id
_entity_poly.type
_entity_poly.pdbx_seq_one_letter_code
_entity_poly.pdbx_strand_id
1 'polypeptide(L)'
;MKDSVIKEAIAMRKRAVAPYSNYTVGAAVVTESGEIIGGCNVESSSYGLTCCAERIAIYNALSAGHKIFTALAVATDNGGNPCGACRQVIWDICGDIRIHIADGDGNLFETTSLDLLPDAFGEDMLP
;
A
#
# COMPACT_ATOMS: atom_id res chain seq x y z
N MET A 1 -3.54 10.46 13.00
CA MET A 1 -3.13 10.02 11.65
C MET A 1 -3.23 8.53 11.44
N LYS A 2 -2.72 7.74 12.39
CA LYS A 2 -2.77 6.28 12.30
C LYS A 2 -4.18 5.76 12.06
N ASP A 3 -5.14 6.18 12.88
CA ASP A 3 -6.53 5.70 12.76
C ASP A 3 -7.16 6.14 11.45
N SER A 4 -6.88 7.35 11.01
CA SER A 4 -7.45 7.90 9.78
C SER A 4 -6.93 7.18 8.53
N VAL A 5 -5.63 6.86 8.47
CA VAL A 5 -5.07 6.14 7.32
C VAL A 5 -5.56 4.70 7.26
N ILE A 6 -5.70 4.05 8.41
CA ILE A 6 -6.26 2.69 8.48
C ILE A 6 -7.72 2.70 8.04
N LYS A 7 -8.49 3.67 8.49
CA LYS A 7 -9.90 3.80 8.13
C LYS A 7 -10.09 4.00 6.63
N GLU A 8 -9.24 4.81 6.00
CA GLU A 8 -9.27 5.00 4.55
C GLU A 8 -8.92 3.70 3.81
N ALA A 9 -7.90 2.98 4.26
CA ALA A 9 -7.54 1.70 3.65
C ALA A 9 -8.70 0.70 3.72
N ILE A 10 -9.38 0.63 4.86
CA ILE A 10 -10.55 -0.24 5.02
C ILE A 10 -11.68 0.18 4.06
N ALA A 11 -11.94 1.47 3.94
CA ALA A 11 -12.97 1.99 3.04
C ALA A 11 -12.65 1.68 1.58
N MET A 12 -11.39 1.74 1.19
CA MET A 12 -10.96 1.48 -0.19
C MET A 12 -11.17 0.04 -0.64
N ARG A 13 -11.22 -0.92 0.28
CA ARG A 13 -11.55 -2.32 -0.08
C ARG A 13 -12.87 -2.44 -0.81
N LYS A 14 -13.83 -1.59 -0.48
CA LYS A 14 -15.18 -1.61 -1.10
C LYS A 14 -15.14 -1.20 -2.57
N ARG A 15 -14.07 -0.56 -3.01
CA ARG A 15 -13.89 -0.11 -4.40
C ARG A 15 -13.02 -1.06 -5.21
N ALA A 16 -12.49 -2.11 -4.60
CA ALA A 16 -11.60 -3.06 -5.26
C ALA A 16 -12.28 -3.72 -6.46
N VAL A 17 -11.51 -3.91 -7.51
CA VAL A 17 -11.95 -4.61 -8.72
C VAL A 17 -11.21 -5.95 -8.75
N ALA A 18 -11.80 -6.96 -8.10
CA ALA A 18 -11.16 -8.25 -7.91
C ALA A 18 -12.04 -9.43 -8.38
N PRO A 19 -12.49 -9.42 -9.67
CA PRO A 19 -13.41 -10.44 -10.16
C PRO A 19 -12.79 -11.82 -10.31
N TYR A 20 -11.47 -11.92 -10.32
CA TYR A 20 -10.77 -13.21 -10.53
C TYR A 20 -10.41 -13.88 -9.21
N SER A 21 -9.89 -13.12 -8.24
CA SER A 21 -9.43 -13.68 -6.97
C SER A 21 -10.45 -13.55 -5.83
N ASN A 22 -11.37 -12.60 -5.92
CA ASN A 22 -12.25 -12.18 -4.83
C ASN A 22 -11.47 -11.69 -3.60
N TYR A 23 -10.18 -11.42 -3.75
CA TYR A 23 -9.33 -10.91 -2.68
C TYR A 23 -9.26 -9.39 -2.77
N THR A 24 -10.11 -8.72 -2.01
CA THR A 24 -10.19 -7.25 -2.02
C THR A 24 -9.15 -6.65 -1.09
N VAL A 25 -8.40 -5.69 -1.61
CA VAL A 25 -7.37 -4.98 -0.86
C VAL A 25 -7.62 -3.49 -0.98
N GLY A 26 -7.54 -2.79 0.15
CA GLY A 26 -7.54 -1.34 0.19
C GLY A 26 -6.22 -0.86 0.79
N ALA A 27 -5.76 0.29 0.36
CA ALA A 27 -4.55 0.90 0.90
C ALA A 27 -4.69 2.40 0.93
N ALA A 28 -3.87 3.04 1.74
CA ALA A 28 -3.79 4.49 1.80
C ALA A 28 -2.41 4.91 2.24
N VAL A 29 -1.93 6.03 1.72
CA VAL A 29 -0.66 6.63 2.12
C VAL A 29 -0.90 7.98 2.77
N VAL A 30 -0.03 8.35 3.70
CA VAL A 30 -0.01 9.67 4.33
C VAL A 30 1.13 10.47 3.70
N THR A 31 0.81 11.64 3.16
CA THR A 31 1.80 12.54 2.58
C THR A 31 2.49 13.36 3.67
N GLU A 32 3.57 14.04 3.30
CA GLU A 32 4.30 14.93 4.21
C GLU A 32 3.40 16.01 4.81
N SER A 33 2.44 16.52 4.03
CA SER A 33 1.49 17.55 4.49
C SER A 33 0.35 16.98 5.33
N GLY A 34 0.27 15.65 5.48
CA GLY A 34 -0.78 15.00 6.25
C GLY A 34 -2.01 14.61 5.46
N GLU A 35 -2.00 14.75 4.13
CA GLU A 35 -3.09 14.26 3.30
C GLU A 35 -3.07 12.74 3.24
N ILE A 36 -4.25 12.14 3.16
CA ILE A 36 -4.44 10.71 3.05
C ILE A 36 -4.99 10.39 1.66
N ILE A 37 -4.26 9.57 0.91
CA ILE A 37 -4.63 9.24 -0.46
C ILE A 37 -4.76 7.72 -0.59
N GLY A 38 -5.95 7.28 -0.98
CA GLY A 38 -6.30 5.87 -1.03
C GLY A 38 -6.09 5.23 -2.39
N GLY A 39 -6.11 3.91 -2.38
CA GLY A 39 -6.10 3.06 -3.57
C GLY A 39 -6.70 1.71 -3.26
N CYS A 40 -7.11 1.00 -4.28
CA CYS A 40 -7.62 -0.36 -4.18
C CYS A 40 -6.97 -1.22 -5.25
N ASN A 41 -7.01 -2.54 -5.09
CA ASN A 41 -6.49 -3.41 -6.13
C ASN A 41 -7.42 -3.45 -7.34
N VAL A 42 -6.82 -3.50 -8.52
CA VAL A 42 -7.53 -3.56 -9.80
C VAL A 42 -6.95 -4.72 -10.60
N GLU A 43 -7.78 -5.74 -10.81
CA GLU A 43 -7.38 -6.95 -11.52
C GLU A 43 -7.70 -6.85 -13.00
N SER A 44 -6.86 -7.48 -13.80
CA SER A 44 -7.04 -7.59 -15.25
C SER A 44 -7.18 -9.05 -15.64
N SER A 45 -7.94 -9.32 -16.70
CA SER A 45 -7.96 -10.64 -17.33
C SER A 45 -6.57 -11.02 -17.86
N SER A 46 -5.76 -10.05 -18.19
CA SER A 46 -4.34 -10.22 -18.42
C SER A 46 -3.63 -10.07 -17.08
N TYR A 47 -3.40 -11.16 -16.38
CA TYR A 47 -3.00 -11.18 -14.98
C TYR A 47 -1.78 -10.31 -14.67
N GLY A 48 -0.83 -10.22 -15.58
CA GLY A 48 0.36 -9.39 -15.41
C GLY A 48 0.08 -7.90 -15.33
N LEU A 49 -1.10 -7.45 -15.73
CA LEU A 49 -1.50 -6.04 -15.66
C LEU A 49 -2.24 -5.69 -14.35
N THR A 50 -2.51 -6.68 -13.51
CA THR A 50 -3.12 -6.45 -12.20
C THR A 50 -2.23 -5.54 -11.36
N CYS A 51 -2.84 -4.56 -10.70
CA CYS A 51 -2.11 -3.66 -9.82
C CYS A 51 -2.64 -3.74 -8.40
N CYS A 52 -1.73 -3.92 -7.45
CA CYS A 52 -2.07 -4.00 -6.03
C CYS A 52 -2.48 -2.65 -5.48
N ALA A 53 -3.29 -2.66 -4.44
CA ALA A 53 -3.83 -1.45 -3.80
C ALA A 53 -2.73 -0.49 -3.33
N GLU A 54 -1.65 -1.02 -2.76
CA GLU A 54 -0.54 -0.21 -2.25
C GLU A 54 0.09 0.62 -3.37
N ARG A 55 0.33 0.00 -4.53
CA ARG A 55 0.90 0.72 -5.67
C ARG A 55 -0.08 1.73 -6.24
N ILE A 56 -1.36 1.40 -6.30
CA ILE A 56 -2.39 2.36 -6.75
C ILE A 56 -2.41 3.59 -5.83
N ALA A 57 -2.39 3.40 -4.51
CA ALA A 57 -2.38 4.52 -3.56
C ALA A 57 -1.14 5.40 -3.75
N ILE A 58 0.04 4.78 -3.86
CA ILE A 58 1.30 5.50 -4.06
C ILE A 58 1.29 6.26 -5.38
N TYR A 59 0.86 5.62 -6.47
CA TYR A 59 0.83 6.25 -7.79
C TYR A 59 -0.21 7.36 -7.88
N ASN A 60 -1.36 7.20 -7.22
CA ASN A 60 -2.34 8.27 -7.10
C ASN A 60 -1.73 9.50 -6.42
N ALA A 61 -0.99 9.29 -5.34
CA ALA A 61 -0.34 10.38 -4.62
C ALA A 61 0.76 11.04 -5.44
N LEU A 62 1.60 10.26 -6.13
CA LEU A 62 2.63 10.79 -7.03
C LEU A 62 2.00 11.61 -8.14
N SER A 63 0.92 11.11 -8.75
CA SER A 63 0.22 11.83 -9.82
C SER A 63 -0.39 13.14 -9.34
N ALA A 64 -0.74 13.22 -8.06
CA ALA A 64 -1.25 14.44 -7.44
C ALA A 64 -0.14 15.42 -7.03
N GLY A 65 1.13 15.06 -7.23
CA GLY A 65 2.27 15.93 -6.97
C GLY A 65 2.98 15.69 -5.65
N HIS A 66 2.58 14.68 -4.88
CA HIS A 66 3.23 14.36 -3.61
C HIS A 66 4.45 13.46 -3.85
N LYS A 67 5.52 13.66 -3.08
CA LYS A 67 6.77 12.91 -3.23
C LYS A 67 7.29 12.31 -1.94
N ILE A 68 6.87 12.83 -0.80
CA ILE A 68 7.35 12.40 0.52
C ILE A 68 6.18 11.84 1.31
N PHE A 69 6.39 10.64 1.86
CA PHE A 69 5.35 9.88 2.56
C PHE A 69 5.83 9.50 3.94
N THR A 70 4.92 9.44 4.90
CA THR A 70 5.26 9.15 6.30
C THR A 70 4.70 7.83 6.80
N ALA A 71 3.65 7.32 6.18
CA ALA A 71 3.04 6.06 6.58
C ALA A 71 2.18 5.49 5.44
N LEU A 72 1.93 4.19 5.52
CA LEU A 72 1.04 3.47 4.61
C LEU A 72 0.19 2.51 5.43
N ALA A 73 -1.07 2.36 5.07
CA ALA A 73 -1.94 1.33 5.62
C ALA A 73 -2.44 0.43 4.51
N VAL A 74 -2.59 -0.85 4.81
CA VAL A 74 -3.20 -1.83 3.91
C VAL A 74 -4.24 -2.63 4.68
N ALA A 75 -5.38 -2.86 4.06
CA ALA A 75 -6.49 -3.60 4.65
C ALA A 75 -6.92 -4.73 3.73
N THR A 76 -7.01 -5.93 4.29
CA THR A 76 -7.45 -7.14 3.60
C THR A 76 -8.36 -7.94 4.52
N ASP A 77 -8.96 -9.00 4.00
CA ASP A 77 -9.80 -9.87 4.82
C ASP A 77 -8.98 -10.60 5.89
N ASN A 78 -7.80 -11.07 5.54
CA ASN A 78 -6.97 -11.92 6.41
C ASN A 78 -5.72 -11.24 6.96
N GLY A 79 -5.51 -9.95 6.69
CA GLY A 79 -4.34 -9.23 7.18
C GLY A 79 -3.06 -9.57 6.41
N GLY A 80 -3.17 -9.89 5.12
CA GLY A 80 -2.01 -10.22 4.31
C GLY A 80 -1.01 -9.07 4.22
N ASN A 81 0.28 -9.41 4.24
CA ASN A 81 1.35 -8.44 4.06
C ASN A 81 1.43 -7.99 2.60
N PRO A 82 1.98 -6.81 2.31
CA PRO A 82 2.26 -6.40 0.94
C PRO A 82 3.10 -7.45 0.20
N CYS A 83 2.77 -7.69 -1.07
CA CYS A 83 3.53 -8.63 -1.89
C CYS A 83 4.94 -8.09 -2.19
N GLY A 84 5.81 -8.93 -2.74
CA GLY A 84 7.19 -8.55 -3.02
C GLY A 84 7.31 -7.34 -3.93
N ALA A 85 6.50 -7.26 -4.98
CA ALA A 85 6.49 -6.11 -5.90
C ALA A 85 6.12 -4.82 -5.17
N CYS A 86 5.11 -4.87 -4.31
CA CYS A 86 4.71 -3.70 -3.51
C CYS A 86 5.78 -3.29 -2.52
N ARG A 87 6.46 -4.24 -1.90
CA ARG A 87 7.56 -3.94 -0.96
C ARG A 87 8.68 -3.19 -1.65
N GLN A 88 9.03 -3.58 -2.87
CA GLN A 88 10.05 -2.90 -3.65
C GLN A 88 9.62 -1.48 -4.00
N VAL A 89 8.38 -1.29 -4.45
CA VAL A 89 7.86 0.04 -4.80
C VAL A 89 7.78 0.94 -3.57
N ILE A 90 7.31 0.41 -2.44
CA ILE A 90 7.25 1.18 -1.19
C ILE A 90 8.66 1.65 -0.80
N TRP A 91 9.64 0.75 -0.86
CA TRP A 91 11.02 1.08 -0.55
C TRP A 91 11.58 2.16 -1.47
N ASP A 92 11.41 1.99 -2.79
CA ASP A 92 11.93 2.93 -3.78
C ASP A 92 11.35 4.34 -3.64
N ILE A 93 10.05 4.42 -3.41
CA ILE A 93 9.33 5.70 -3.45
C ILE A 93 9.20 6.32 -2.07
N CYS A 94 8.89 5.52 -1.06
CA CYS A 94 8.59 6.02 0.28
C CYS A 94 9.78 5.93 1.23
N GLY A 95 10.77 5.10 0.92
CA GLY A 95 11.85 4.80 1.85
C GLY A 95 11.37 3.96 3.03
N ASP A 96 12.03 4.08 4.17
CA ASP A 96 11.64 3.35 5.37
C ASP A 96 10.54 4.10 6.10
N ILE A 97 9.30 3.65 5.91
CA ILE A 97 8.12 4.23 6.54
C ILE A 97 7.40 3.18 7.38
N ARG A 98 6.52 3.67 8.24
CA ARG A 98 5.65 2.83 9.05
C ARG A 98 4.52 2.26 8.20
N ILE A 99 4.25 0.95 8.37
CA ILE A 99 3.21 0.25 7.64
C ILE A 99 2.23 -0.37 8.62
N HIS A 100 0.96 -0.03 8.48
CA HIS A 100 -0.13 -0.55 9.29
C HIS A 100 -0.92 -1.56 8.47
N ILE A 101 -1.20 -2.72 9.05
CA ILE A 101 -1.91 -3.81 8.40
C ILE A 101 -3.17 -4.11 9.20
N ALA A 102 -4.32 -4.09 8.53
CA ALA A 102 -5.62 -4.38 9.14
C ALA A 102 -6.24 -5.62 8.49
N ASP A 103 -6.84 -6.47 9.30
CA ASP A 103 -7.63 -7.60 8.80
C ASP A 103 -9.14 -7.30 8.90
N GLY A 104 -9.95 -8.24 8.43
CA GLY A 104 -11.40 -8.10 8.40
C GLY A 104 -12.06 -8.19 9.79
N ASP A 105 -11.34 -8.67 10.79
CA ASP A 105 -11.85 -8.84 12.16
C ASP A 105 -11.49 -7.67 13.08
N GLY A 106 -10.81 -6.65 12.54
CA GLY A 106 -10.41 -5.48 13.31
C GLY A 106 -9.05 -5.61 13.98
N ASN A 107 -8.29 -6.66 13.71
CA ASN A 107 -6.94 -6.80 14.24
C ASN A 107 -5.99 -5.90 13.44
N LEU A 108 -5.06 -5.27 14.16
CA LEU A 108 -4.08 -4.35 13.60
C LEU A 108 -2.68 -4.84 13.88
N PHE A 109 -1.83 -4.76 12.86
CA PHE A 109 -0.42 -5.10 12.94
C PHE A 109 0.40 -3.93 12.43
N GLU A 110 1.62 -3.78 12.91
CA GLU A 110 2.49 -2.69 12.52
C GLU A 110 3.87 -3.22 12.18
N THR A 111 4.42 -2.70 11.09
CA THR A 111 5.77 -3.04 10.63
C THR A 111 6.38 -1.83 9.94
N THR A 112 7.50 -2.01 9.26
CA THR A 112 8.17 -0.95 8.48
C THR A 112 8.58 -1.50 7.13
N SER A 113 8.88 -0.58 6.19
CA SER A 113 9.40 -0.98 4.87
C SER A 113 10.69 -1.77 5.00
N LEU A 114 11.57 -1.35 5.92
CA LEU A 114 12.86 -2.01 6.14
C LEU A 114 12.68 -3.45 6.63
N ASP A 115 11.76 -3.67 7.57
CA ASP A 115 11.51 -5.01 8.11
C ASP A 115 10.89 -5.93 7.05
N LEU A 116 10.08 -5.38 6.14
CA LEU A 116 9.45 -6.16 5.08
C LEU A 116 10.38 -6.46 3.91
N LEU A 117 11.44 -5.68 3.72
CA LEU A 117 12.38 -5.86 2.61
C LEU A 117 13.80 -5.58 3.09
N PRO A 118 14.38 -6.46 3.92
CA PRO A 118 15.75 -6.28 4.38
C PRO A 118 16.72 -6.41 3.21
N ASP A 119 17.82 -5.69 3.25
CA ASP A 119 18.85 -5.70 2.20
C ASP A 119 18.29 -5.39 0.81
N ALA A 120 17.36 -4.42 0.76
CA ALA A 120 16.62 -4.10 -0.46
C ALA A 120 17.53 -3.56 -1.57
N PHE A 121 17.23 -3.94 -2.80
CA PHE A 121 17.77 -3.26 -3.97
C PHE A 121 17.18 -1.85 -4.02
N GLY A 122 18.01 -0.85 -4.29
CA GLY A 122 17.57 0.53 -4.40
C GLY A 122 18.39 1.29 -5.44
N GLU A 123 18.05 2.57 -5.65
CA GLU A 123 18.73 3.40 -6.65
C GLU A 123 20.23 3.57 -6.35
N ASP A 124 20.63 3.44 -5.10
CA ASP A 124 22.03 3.49 -4.68
C ASP A 124 22.87 2.34 -5.24
N MET A 125 22.21 1.28 -5.72
CA MET A 125 22.85 0.13 -6.36
C MET A 125 23.09 0.33 -7.86
N LEU A 126 22.50 1.37 -8.42
CA LEU A 126 22.61 1.65 -9.86
C LEU A 126 23.83 2.52 -10.15
N PRO A 127 24.49 2.34 -11.34
CA PRO A 127 25.67 3.14 -11.72
C PRO A 127 25.32 4.59 -12.00
#